data_53d3eab2a86339f77d28398fb97a288f
#
_entry.id   53d3eab2a86339f77d28398fb97a288f
#
_cell.length_a   1.000
_cell.length_b   1.000
_cell.length_c   1.000
_cell.angle_alpha   90.00
_cell.angle_beta   90.00
_cell.angle_gamma   90.00
#
_symmetry.space_group_name_H-M   'P 1'
#
loop_
_entity.id
_entity.type
_entity.pdbx_description
1 polymer ?
#
loop_
_entity_poly.entity_id
_entity_poly.type
_entity_poly.pdbx_seq_one_letter_code
_entity_poly.pdbx_strand_id
1 'polypeptide(L)'
;MFGEAAAGNSVEEEFLWSCTLTAENKEYAWSPEDPADDDDDDDDPSVKPGHRLLIKTAILMPSAKVDDISVIQVETEGYNKTKVITPMCAMKAGEDHQQYVDLLVPHKATFKLIQGAGPISLVGSHCVDFYGYR
;
A
#
# COMPACT_ATOMS: atom_id res chain seq x y z
N MET A 1 -1.73 -29.30 9.39
CA MET A 1 -2.13 -28.91 9.28
C MET A 1 -2.76 -28.52 8.89
N PHE A 2 -2.92 -28.59 8.54
CA PHE A 2 -3.48 -28.13 8.30
C PHE A 2 -4.22 -27.69 7.82
N GLY A 3 -4.48 -27.42 7.65
CA GLY A 3 -5.14 -26.88 7.40
C GLY A 3 -5.90 -26.77 6.78
N GLU A 4 -5.92 -26.93 6.56
CA GLU A 4 -6.58 -26.80 6.15
C GLU A 4 -7.34 -26.57 5.52
N ALA A 5 -6.97 -26.66 5.32
CA ALA A 5 -7.58 -26.51 4.51
C ALA A 5 -8.71 -26.33 4.35
N ALA A 6 -8.97 -26.78 4.81
CA ALA A 6 -10.07 -26.77 4.71
C ALA A 6 -10.80 -25.81 4.24
N ALA A 7 -10.69 -25.00 4.72
CA ALA A 7 -11.51 -24.06 4.34
C ALA A 7 -11.39 -23.71 2.98
N GLY A 8 -10.91 -24.31 2.22
CA GLY A 8 -10.62 -24.05 0.94
C GLY A 8 -11.44 -23.15 0.11
N ASN A 9 -12.28 -22.38 0.67
CA ASN A 9 -13.06 -21.48 -0.13
C ASN A 9 -12.37 -20.17 -0.40
N SER A 10 -11.23 -19.95 0.21
CA SER A 10 -10.56 -18.67 0.12
C SER A 10 -9.20 -18.90 -0.50
N VAL A 11 -8.91 -18.16 -1.52
CA VAL A 11 -7.63 -18.22 -2.22
C VAL A 11 -7.06 -16.83 -2.22
N GLU A 12 -5.91 -16.68 -1.62
CA GLU A 12 -5.26 -15.39 -1.59
C GLU A 12 -4.02 -15.41 -2.46
N GLU A 13 -3.85 -14.40 -3.25
CA GLU A 13 -2.66 -14.25 -4.07
C GLU A 13 -1.99 -12.93 -3.77
N GLU A 14 -0.68 -12.94 -3.81
CA GLU A 14 0.13 -11.76 -3.55
C GLU A 14 0.82 -11.33 -4.82
N PHE A 15 0.74 -10.05 -5.09
CA PHE A 15 1.41 -9.47 -6.25
C PHE A 15 2.37 -8.40 -5.78
N LEU A 16 3.52 -8.33 -6.39
CA LEU A 16 4.47 -7.28 -6.06
C LEU A 16 3.87 -5.93 -6.39
N TRP A 17 4.03 -4.99 -5.48
CA TRP A 17 3.50 -3.65 -5.65
C TRP A 17 4.56 -2.64 -5.24
N SER A 18 4.62 -1.54 -5.95
CA SER A 18 5.49 -0.45 -5.54
C SER A 18 4.99 0.86 -6.12
N CYS A 19 5.40 1.95 -5.48
CA CYS A 19 5.23 3.27 -6.04
C CYS A 19 6.42 4.11 -5.61
N THR A 20 6.71 5.15 -6.39
CA THR A 20 7.83 6.03 -6.10
C THR A 20 7.33 7.45 -5.99
N LEU A 21 7.71 8.13 -4.92
CA LEU A 21 7.34 9.52 -4.71
C LEU A 21 8.57 10.40 -4.90
N THR A 22 8.38 11.47 -5.64
CA THR A 22 9.45 12.39 -5.99
C THR A 22 8.98 13.80 -5.79
N ALA A 23 9.91 14.76 -6.01
CA ALA A 23 9.55 16.17 -5.90
C ALA A 23 8.49 16.55 -6.93
N GLU A 24 8.50 15.92 -8.08
CA GLU A 24 7.51 16.21 -9.13
C GLU A 24 6.24 15.42 -8.97
N ASN A 25 6.27 14.32 -8.24
CA ASN A 25 5.10 13.46 -8.09
C ASN A 25 5.02 13.05 -6.63
N LYS A 26 4.49 13.94 -5.82
CA LYS A 26 4.58 13.81 -4.36
C LYS A 26 3.48 12.98 -3.76
N GLU A 27 2.51 12.55 -4.54
CA GLU A 27 1.34 11.92 -3.97
C GLU A 27 0.93 10.73 -4.81
N TYR A 28 0.54 9.66 -4.14
CA TYR A 28 0.02 8.47 -4.81
C TYR A 28 -1.17 7.97 -4.02
N ALA A 29 -2.30 7.79 -4.70
CA ALA A 29 -3.52 7.29 -4.08
C ALA A 29 -3.74 5.86 -4.53
N TRP A 30 -3.97 4.99 -3.57
CA TRP A 30 -4.27 3.59 -3.83
C TRP A 30 -5.69 3.30 -3.36
N SER A 31 -6.41 2.54 -4.16
CA SER A 31 -7.78 2.18 -3.84
C SER A 31 -8.00 0.72 -4.18
N PRO A 32 -8.74 0.00 -3.35
CA PRO A 32 -9.00 -1.41 -3.62
C PRO A 32 -10.04 -1.66 -4.69
N GLU A 33 -10.57 -0.62 -5.31
CA GLU A 33 -11.61 -0.83 -6.30
C GLU A 33 -11.05 -1.38 -7.58
N ASP A 34 -11.78 -2.31 -8.16
CA ASP A 34 -11.43 -2.86 -9.45
C ASP A 34 -11.86 -1.91 -10.53
N PRO A 35 -10.98 -1.56 -11.43
CA PRO A 35 -11.39 -0.63 -12.48
C PRO A 35 -12.43 -1.21 -13.42
N ALA A 36 -12.60 -2.51 -13.44
CA ALA A 36 -13.55 -3.09 -14.37
C ALA A 36 -14.94 -3.21 -13.81
N ASP A 37 -15.17 -2.67 -12.64
CA ASP A 37 -16.42 -2.88 -12.00
C ASP A 37 -17.50 -1.95 -12.36
N ASP A 38 -17.20 -0.94 -13.07
CA ASP A 38 -18.10 0.16 -13.12
C ASP A 38 -19.39 -0.16 -13.78
N ASP A 39 -19.43 -1.11 -14.69
CA ASP A 39 -20.68 -1.39 -15.34
C ASP A 39 -21.36 -2.60 -14.82
N ASP A 40 -20.98 -3.07 -13.71
CA ASP A 40 -21.49 -4.31 -13.27
C ASP A 40 -22.63 -4.09 -12.40
N ASP A 41 -23.78 -4.21 -12.90
CA ASP A 41 -24.88 -3.82 -12.15
C ASP A 41 -25.46 -4.89 -11.33
N ASP A 42 -25.14 -6.10 -11.54
CA ASP A 42 -25.70 -7.09 -10.70
C ASP A 42 -24.71 -7.56 -9.71
N ASP A 43 -23.98 -6.70 -9.15
CA ASP A 43 -22.98 -7.04 -8.26
C ASP A 43 -23.45 -7.77 -7.09
N ASP A 44 -22.94 -8.92 -6.87
CA ASP A 44 -23.09 -9.64 -5.64
C ASP A 44 -21.82 -9.40 -4.85
N PRO A 45 -21.88 -8.68 -3.75
CA PRO A 45 -20.66 -8.38 -3.02
C PRO A 45 -19.90 -9.62 -2.59
N SER A 46 -20.58 -10.74 -2.44
CA SER A 46 -19.90 -11.92 -1.98
C SER A 46 -18.97 -12.53 -3.01
N VAL A 47 -19.06 -12.11 -4.27
CA VAL A 47 -18.16 -12.65 -5.28
C VAL A 47 -17.06 -11.69 -5.67
N LYS A 48 -17.04 -10.50 -5.10
CA LYS A 48 -15.98 -9.58 -5.44
C LYS A 48 -14.74 -9.91 -4.63
N PRO A 49 -13.57 -9.85 -5.23
CA PRO A 49 -12.36 -10.11 -4.47
C PRO A 49 -12.11 -9.02 -3.45
N GLY A 50 -11.55 -9.39 -2.35
CA GLY A 50 -11.06 -8.43 -1.38
C GLY A 50 -9.64 -8.03 -1.74
N HIS A 51 -9.33 -6.77 -1.55
CA HIS A 51 -8.01 -6.26 -1.84
C HIS A 51 -7.44 -5.61 -0.60
N ARG A 52 -6.15 -5.81 -0.38
CA ARG A 52 -5.45 -5.04 0.65
C ARG A 52 -4.02 -4.85 0.23
N LEU A 53 -3.39 -3.87 0.81
CA LEU A 53 -2.04 -3.51 0.47
C LEU A 53 -1.18 -3.64 1.71
N LEU A 54 -0.08 -4.36 1.59
CA LEU A 54 0.87 -4.50 2.68
C LEU A 54 2.17 -3.86 2.25
N ILE A 55 2.52 -2.75 2.87
CA ILE A 55 3.76 -2.06 2.56
C ILE A 55 4.83 -2.58 3.48
N LYS A 56 5.89 -3.12 2.90
CA LYS A 56 6.91 -3.80 3.66
C LYS A 56 8.12 -2.94 3.91
N THR A 57 8.49 -2.12 2.93
CA THR A 57 9.73 -1.36 3.06
C THR A 57 9.66 -0.09 2.25
N ALA A 58 10.43 0.89 2.68
CA ALA A 58 10.64 2.14 1.96
C ALA A 58 12.12 2.22 1.62
N ILE A 59 12.42 2.56 0.38
CA ILE A 59 13.80 2.62 -0.09
C ILE A 59 14.08 4.03 -0.58
N LEU A 60 15.09 4.65 0.01
CA LEU A 60 15.55 5.96 -0.43
C LEU A 60 16.51 5.75 -1.57
N MET A 61 16.17 6.37 -2.72
CA MET A 61 16.94 6.12 -3.92
C MET A 61 18.32 6.76 -3.84
N PRO A 62 19.31 6.20 -4.52
CA PRO A 62 20.67 6.74 -4.44
C PRO A 62 20.79 8.16 -4.98
N SER A 63 19.86 8.57 -5.81
CA SER A 63 19.90 9.93 -6.36
C SER A 63 19.43 10.98 -5.38
N ALA A 64 18.98 10.60 -4.19
CA ALA A 64 18.52 11.57 -3.21
C ALA A 64 19.67 12.50 -2.83
N LYS A 65 19.33 13.78 -2.64
CA LYS A 65 20.34 14.77 -2.31
C LYS A 65 20.84 14.55 -0.90
N VAL A 66 22.14 14.52 -0.73
CA VAL A 66 22.76 14.23 0.56
C VAL A 66 22.24 15.22 1.61
N ASP A 67 21.98 14.67 2.79
CA ASP A 67 21.48 15.41 3.95
C ASP A 67 20.03 15.84 3.84
N ASP A 68 19.37 15.58 2.71
CA ASP A 68 17.96 15.86 2.60
C ASP A 68 17.17 14.83 3.40
N ILE A 69 16.20 15.29 4.17
CA ILE A 69 15.34 14.40 4.93
C ILE A 69 14.01 14.30 4.24
N SER A 70 13.65 13.09 3.84
CA SER A 70 12.40 12.85 3.14
C SER A 70 11.44 12.11 4.04
N VAL A 71 10.20 12.60 4.11
CA VAL A 71 9.18 12.05 4.99
C VAL A 71 7.95 11.74 4.18
N ILE A 72 7.44 10.54 4.32
CA ILE A 72 6.19 10.13 3.68
C ILE A 72 5.11 10.00 4.74
N GLN A 73 3.97 10.59 4.46
CA GLN A 73 2.79 10.51 5.30
C GLN A 73 1.76 9.63 4.62
N VAL A 74 1.06 8.84 5.40
CA VAL A 74 -0.07 8.07 4.88
C VAL A 74 -1.35 8.63 5.45
N GLU A 75 -2.35 8.70 4.59
CA GLU A 75 -3.69 9.10 4.96
C GLU A 75 -4.62 7.97 4.58
N THR A 76 -5.27 7.38 5.57
CA THR A 76 -6.10 6.21 5.33
C THR A 76 -7.21 6.17 6.37
N GLU A 77 -7.93 5.07 6.42
CA GLU A 77 -8.99 4.89 7.39
C GLU A 77 -8.62 3.77 8.34
N GLY A 78 -8.85 4.01 9.61
CA GLY A 78 -8.68 3.01 10.63
C GLY A 78 -10.00 2.36 11.00
N TYR A 79 -10.10 1.97 12.26
CA TYR A 79 -11.29 1.30 12.73
C TYR A 79 -12.51 2.19 12.62
N ASN A 80 -13.58 1.63 12.13
CA ASN A 80 -14.87 2.32 12.01
C ASN A 80 -14.75 3.59 11.17
N LYS A 81 -13.97 3.51 10.11
CA LYS A 81 -13.78 4.59 9.16
C LYS A 81 -13.19 5.85 9.77
N THR A 82 -12.53 5.71 10.89
CA THR A 82 -11.84 6.84 11.50
C THR A 82 -10.67 7.23 10.61
N LYS A 83 -10.55 8.52 10.34
CA LYS A 83 -9.47 8.99 9.49
C LYS A 83 -8.15 8.95 10.24
N VAL A 84 -7.13 8.40 9.61
CA VAL A 84 -5.80 8.30 10.18
C VAL A 84 -4.82 9.00 9.25
N ILE A 85 -4.10 9.97 9.76
CA ILE A 85 -3.06 10.66 9.02
C ILE A 85 -1.81 10.62 9.87
N THR A 86 -0.76 9.98 9.38
CA THR A 86 0.44 9.83 10.17
C THR A 86 1.66 9.71 9.27
N PRO A 87 2.83 10.19 9.74
CA PRO A 87 4.05 9.85 9.02
C PRO A 87 4.27 8.36 9.08
N MET A 88 4.76 7.79 8.00
CA MET A 88 5.02 6.37 7.97
C MET A 88 6.49 6.06 7.83
N CYS A 89 7.30 6.96 7.31
CA CYS A 89 8.74 6.77 7.28
C CYS A 89 9.43 8.11 7.11
N ALA A 90 10.66 8.18 7.59
CA ALA A 90 11.49 9.35 7.49
C ALA A 90 12.93 8.88 7.31
N MET A 91 13.59 9.37 6.26
CA MET A 91 14.94 8.92 5.94
C MET A 91 15.80 10.09 5.52
N LYS A 92 17.05 10.06 5.97
CA LYS A 92 18.02 11.09 5.64
C LYS A 92 19.01 10.55 4.64
N ALA A 93 19.13 11.22 3.51
CA ALA A 93 20.03 10.78 2.46
C ALA A 93 21.47 10.85 2.95
N GLY A 94 22.22 9.80 2.65
CA GLY A 94 23.58 9.68 3.14
C GLY A 94 23.68 8.83 4.38
N GLU A 95 22.62 8.68 5.13
CA GLU A 95 22.60 7.85 6.33
C GLU A 95 21.66 6.69 6.21
N ASP A 96 20.51 6.89 5.61
CA ASP A 96 19.49 5.86 5.50
C ASP A 96 19.33 5.42 4.07
N HIS A 97 19.20 4.13 3.86
CA HIS A 97 18.95 3.60 2.53
C HIS A 97 17.60 2.92 2.46
N GLN A 98 17.14 2.40 3.58
CA GLN A 98 15.96 1.55 3.60
C GLN A 98 15.37 1.57 5.00
N GLN A 99 14.05 1.51 5.08
CA GLN A 99 13.38 1.44 6.37
C GLN A 99 12.24 0.43 6.25
N TYR A 100 12.18 -0.52 7.15
CA TYR A 100 11.08 -1.45 7.17
C TYR A 100 9.84 -0.74 7.74
N VAL A 101 8.72 -0.94 7.09
CA VAL A 101 7.52 -0.21 7.43
C VAL A 101 6.44 -1.10 8.01
N ASP A 102 6.17 -2.22 7.35
CA ASP A 102 5.19 -3.21 7.82
C ASP A 102 3.82 -2.58 8.08
N LEU A 103 3.28 -1.96 7.07
CA LEU A 103 2.02 -1.24 7.17
C LEU A 103 0.95 -1.94 6.35
N LEU A 104 -0.15 -2.31 7.00
CA LEU A 104 -1.27 -2.93 6.32
C LEU A 104 -2.33 -1.89 6.03
N VAL A 105 -2.74 -1.82 4.77
CA VAL A 105 -3.76 -0.89 4.33
C VAL A 105 -4.93 -1.71 3.80
N PRO A 106 -5.99 -1.88 4.58
CA PRO A 106 -7.13 -2.69 4.13
C PRO A 106 -8.09 -1.93 3.24
N HIS A 107 -8.00 -0.62 3.22
CA HIS A 107 -8.88 0.22 2.43
C HIS A 107 -8.02 1.19 1.63
N LYS A 108 -8.64 2.18 1.08
CA LYS A 108 -7.89 3.15 0.29
C LYS A 108 -6.93 3.95 1.15
N ALA A 109 -5.88 4.42 0.54
CA ALA A 109 -4.88 5.22 1.23
C ALA A 109 -4.23 6.17 0.25
N THR A 110 -3.77 7.30 0.77
CA THR A 110 -2.99 8.25 0.00
C THR A 110 -1.64 8.42 0.67
N PHE A 111 -0.58 8.29 -0.12
CA PHE A 111 0.78 8.44 0.36
C PHE A 111 1.32 9.75 -0.17
N LYS A 112 1.89 10.56 0.72
CA LYS A 112 2.36 11.90 0.36
C LYS A 112 3.76 12.13 0.85
N LEU A 113 4.60 12.65 -0.02
CA LEU A 113 5.93 13.11 0.35
C LEU A 113 5.78 14.52 0.91
N ILE A 114 5.78 14.64 2.23
CA ILE A 114 5.48 15.91 2.88
C ILE A 114 6.72 16.71 3.22
N GLN A 115 7.89 16.11 3.09
CA GLN A 115 9.14 16.80 3.34
C GLN A 115 10.20 16.18 2.47
N GLY A 116 11.11 16.98 1.95
CA GLY A 116 12.21 16.49 1.14
C GLY A 116 11.79 16.24 -0.29
N ALA A 117 12.74 15.81 -1.09
CA ALA A 117 12.50 15.58 -2.51
C ALA A 117 12.58 14.10 -2.90
N GLY A 118 12.94 13.25 -1.99
CA GLY A 118 13.10 11.83 -2.30
C GLY A 118 14.21 11.64 -3.31
N PRO A 119 14.04 10.74 -4.25
CA PRO A 119 12.90 9.83 -4.45
C PRO A 119 12.86 8.70 -3.44
N ILE A 120 11.67 8.36 -3.02
CA ILE A 120 11.47 7.22 -2.14
C ILE A 120 10.54 6.25 -2.82
N SER A 121 10.92 4.98 -2.83
CA SER A 121 10.06 3.92 -3.35
C SER A 121 9.47 3.13 -2.20
N LEU A 122 8.16 2.97 -2.22
CA LEU A 122 7.47 2.08 -1.30
C LEU A 122 7.27 0.76 -1.99
N VAL A 123 7.59 -0.32 -1.31
CA VAL A 123 7.55 -1.65 -1.90
C VAL A 123 6.79 -2.57 -0.98
N GLY A 124 5.92 -3.36 -1.54
CA GLY A 124 5.15 -4.30 -0.75
C GLY A 124 4.38 -5.25 -1.61
N SER A 125 3.27 -5.72 -1.08
CA SER A 125 2.43 -6.70 -1.74
C SER A 125 1.01 -6.21 -1.84
N HIS A 126 0.44 -6.36 -3.02
CA HIS A 126 -0.98 -6.17 -3.22
C HIS A 126 -1.60 -7.56 -3.10
N CYS A 127 -2.37 -7.76 -2.06
CA CYS A 127 -2.96 -9.06 -1.77
C CYS A 127 -4.41 -9.07 -2.21
N VAL A 128 -4.77 -10.08 -2.96
CA VAL A 128 -6.11 -10.22 -3.48
C VAL A 128 -6.69 -11.53 -2.94
N ASP A 129 -7.85 -11.41 -2.32
CA ASP A 129 -8.48 -12.54 -1.65
C ASP A 129 -9.72 -12.91 -2.45
N PHE A 130 -9.68 -14.05 -3.06
CA PHE A 130 -10.75 -14.47 -3.97
C PHE A 130 -11.70 -15.41 -3.27
N TYR A 131 -12.25 -15.05 -2.18
CA TYR A 131 -13.15 -15.99 -1.58
C TYR A 131 -14.55 -15.86 -2.16
N GLY A 132 -15.31 -16.88 -1.94
CA GLY A 132 -16.56 -17.01 -2.63
C GLY A 132 -16.43 -17.75 -3.93
N TYR A 133 -15.24 -17.93 -4.41
CA TYR A 133 -15.01 -18.64 -5.64
C TYR A 133 -15.00 -20.11 -5.41
N ARG A 134 -15.49 -20.83 -6.31
CA ARG A 134 -15.48 -22.28 -6.19
C ARG A 134 -14.78 -22.90 -7.33
#